data_5564b77100010c4bf10649846b92e4a1
#
_entry.id   5564b77100010c4bf10649846b92e4a1
#
_cell.length_a   1.000
_cell.length_b   1.000
_cell.length_c   1.000
_cell.angle_alpha   90.00
_cell.angle_beta   90.00
_cell.angle_gamma   90.00
#
_symmetry.space_group_name_H-M   'P 1'
#
loop_
_entity.id
_entity.type
_entity.pdbx_description
1 polymer ?
#
loop_
_entity_poly.entity_id
_entity_poly.type
_entity_poly.pdbx_seq_one_letter_code
_entity_poly.pdbx_strand_id
1 'polypeptide(L)'
;VRHYLSILKKICRIAYKEGHSEKYHFCHFKLPKQKETTPKALSRENFEKLRDLEIPEKRRSHVITRDLFLFACYTGTAYADAVSITRENLFRDDEGSLWLKYRRKKTDYLGRVKLLPEALALIEKYRDDTRTTLFPPQDYHTLRANMKSLRLMAGLSQDLVYHMGRHSFASLVTLEEGVPIETISKMLGHSNIKTTQVYARV
;
A
#
# COMPACT_ATOMS: atom_id res chain seq x y z
N VAL A 1 -16.02 16.64 4.42
CA VAL A 1 -16.18 17.86 5.23
C VAL A 1 -14.92 18.16 6.05
N ARG A 2 -14.46 17.28 6.96
CA ARG A 2 -13.28 17.54 7.85
C ARG A 2 -12.00 17.94 7.11
N HIS A 3 -11.70 17.31 5.96
CA HIS A 3 -10.53 17.61 5.15
C HIS A 3 -10.56 19.07 4.65
N TYR A 4 -11.68 19.50 4.08
CA TYR A 4 -11.86 20.89 3.61
C TYR A 4 -11.77 21.91 4.75
N LEU A 5 -12.39 21.61 5.89
CA LEU A 5 -12.28 22.47 7.08
C LEU A 5 -10.84 22.57 7.59
N SER A 6 -10.05 21.50 7.49
CA SER A 6 -8.62 21.51 7.85
C SER A 6 -7.82 22.42 6.93
N ILE A 7 -8.08 22.34 5.60
CA ILE A 7 -7.44 23.22 4.61
C ILE A 7 -7.82 24.67 4.85
N LEU A 8 -9.11 24.96 5.00
CA LEU A 8 -9.62 26.31 5.27
C LEU A 8 -8.98 26.91 6.54
N LYS A 9 -8.96 26.13 7.63
CA LYS A 9 -8.31 26.53 8.88
C LYS A 9 -6.83 26.86 8.69
N LYS A 10 -6.11 26.09 7.86
CA LYS A 10 -4.69 26.33 7.54
C LYS A 10 -4.53 27.63 6.76
N ILE A 11 -5.34 27.85 5.73
CA ILE A 11 -5.30 29.07 4.89
C ILE A 11 -5.57 30.31 5.76
N CYS A 12 -6.66 30.30 6.56
CA CYS A 12 -6.98 31.44 7.44
C CYS A 12 -5.89 31.70 8.48
N ARG A 13 -5.19 30.68 8.95
CA ARG A 13 -4.05 30.85 9.87
C ARG A 13 -2.86 31.50 9.19
N ILE A 14 -2.58 31.16 7.92
CA ILE A 14 -1.51 31.77 7.13
C ILE A 14 -1.86 33.22 6.87
N ALA A 15 -3.06 33.52 6.37
CA ALA A 15 -3.54 34.89 6.11
C ALA A 15 -3.44 35.80 7.36
N TYR A 16 -3.80 35.29 8.53
CA TYR A 16 -3.65 36.02 9.80
C TYR A 16 -2.17 36.28 10.12
N LYS A 17 -1.28 35.28 9.96
CA LYS A 17 0.16 35.43 10.25
C LYS A 17 0.86 36.41 9.30
N GLU A 18 0.40 36.47 8.05
CA GLU A 18 0.97 37.36 7.02
C GLU A 18 0.32 38.76 7.02
N GLY A 19 -0.58 39.06 7.98
CA GLY A 19 -1.22 40.37 8.11
C GLY A 19 -2.35 40.64 7.13
N HIS A 20 -2.78 39.62 6.34
CA HIS A 20 -3.93 39.73 5.42
C HIS A 20 -5.30 39.67 6.12
N SER A 21 -5.31 39.39 7.42
CA SER A 21 -6.51 39.40 8.26
C SER A 21 -6.19 39.88 9.65
N GLU A 22 -6.97 40.79 10.17
CA GLU A 22 -6.80 41.34 11.55
C GLU A 22 -7.15 40.30 12.63
N LYS A 23 -7.96 39.32 12.31
CA LYS A 23 -8.42 38.31 13.28
C LYS A 23 -8.29 36.88 12.73
N TYR A 24 -7.90 35.95 13.60
CA TYR A 24 -7.93 34.52 13.30
C TYR A 24 -9.28 33.93 13.73
N HIS A 25 -10.24 33.91 12.81
CA HIS A 25 -11.63 33.46 13.06
C HIS A 25 -11.76 32.00 13.51
N PHE A 26 -10.73 31.16 13.30
CA PHE A 26 -10.71 29.75 13.70
C PHE A 26 -9.99 29.49 15.03
N CYS A 27 -9.71 30.50 15.85
CA CYS A 27 -8.96 30.34 17.12
C CYS A 27 -9.64 29.32 18.07
N HIS A 28 -10.96 29.37 18.20
CA HIS A 28 -11.74 28.47 19.06
C HIS A 28 -12.35 27.28 18.32
N PHE A 29 -12.20 27.21 16.98
CA PHE A 29 -12.79 26.13 16.21
C PHE A 29 -12.00 24.85 16.35
N LYS A 30 -12.60 23.82 16.94
CA LYS A 30 -12.05 22.47 17.01
C LYS A 30 -12.58 21.64 15.83
N LEU A 31 -11.66 21.07 15.04
CA LEU A 31 -12.05 20.13 13.99
C LEU A 31 -12.78 18.93 14.62
N PRO A 32 -13.88 18.46 14.00
CA PRO A 32 -14.55 17.22 14.43
C PRO A 32 -13.53 16.09 14.59
N LYS A 33 -13.69 15.25 15.62
CA LYS A 33 -12.83 14.07 15.78
C LYS A 33 -12.96 13.17 14.55
N GLN A 34 -11.84 12.65 14.07
CA GLN A 34 -11.86 11.64 13.02
C GLN A 34 -12.38 10.34 13.65
N LYS A 35 -13.39 9.73 13.00
CA LYS A 35 -13.80 8.37 13.41
C LYS A 35 -12.61 7.43 13.17
N GLU A 36 -12.27 6.65 14.17
CA GLU A 36 -11.29 5.58 13.99
C GLU A 36 -11.88 4.58 12.98
N THR A 37 -11.15 4.36 11.92
CA THR A 37 -11.50 3.34 10.92
C THR A 37 -10.53 2.19 11.09
N THR A 38 -11.04 0.98 11.33
CA THR A 38 -10.23 -0.22 11.31
C THR A 38 -9.65 -0.42 9.91
N PRO A 39 -8.34 -0.65 9.75
CA PRO A 39 -7.77 -0.97 8.45
C PRO A 39 -8.46 -2.21 7.88
N LYS A 40 -8.89 -2.11 6.63
CA LYS A 40 -9.51 -3.24 5.94
C LYS A 40 -8.40 -4.10 5.34
N ALA A 41 -7.91 -5.08 6.08
CA ALA A 41 -7.10 -6.17 5.54
C ALA A 41 -8.02 -7.23 4.91
N LEU A 42 -7.47 -8.08 4.05
CA LEU A 42 -8.17 -9.30 3.63
C LEU A 42 -8.14 -10.31 4.78
N SER A 43 -9.21 -11.12 4.88
CA SER A 43 -9.12 -12.38 5.61
C SER A 43 -8.23 -13.36 4.84
N ARG A 44 -7.67 -14.36 5.54
CA ARG A 44 -6.86 -15.43 4.91
C ARG A 44 -7.63 -16.11 3.78
N GLU A 45 -8.88 -16.46 4.01
CA GLU A 45 -9.77 -17.06 2.99
C GLU A 45 -9.90 -16.18 1.74
N ASN A 46 -10.16 -14.89 1.90
CA ASN A 46 -10.31 -13.96 0.77
C ASN A 46 -8.98 -13.72 0.03
N PHE A 47 -7.86 -13.75 0.74
CA PHE A 47 -6.53 -13.69 0.16
C PHE A 47 -6.27 -14.92 -0.72
N GLU A 48 -6.58 -16.13 -0.22
CA GLU A 48 -6.41 -17.39 -0.95
C GLU A 48 -7.31 -17.43 -2.20
N LYS A 49 -8.57 -17.02 -2.08
CA LYS A 49 -9.48 -16.89 -3.24
C LYS A 49 -8.92 -15.98 -4.34
N LEU A 50 -8.24 -14.90 -3.99
CA LEU A 50 -7.61 -14.03 -4.98
C LEU A 50 -6.32 -14.60 -5.54
N ARG A 51 -5.50 -15.24 -4.70
CA ARG A 51 -4.25 -15.89 -5.11
C ARG A 51 -4.52 -16.99 -6.13
N ASP A 52 -5.48 -17.84 -5.83
CA ASP A 52 -5.78 -19.04 -6.61
C ASP A 52 -6.84 -18.80 -7.72
N LEU A 53 -7.27 -17.54 -7.90
CA LEU A 53 -8.27 -17.17 -8.89
C LEU A 53 -7.78 -17.48 -10.31
N GLU A 54 -8.50 -18.34 -11.02
CA GLU A 54 -8.29 -18.57 -12.43
C GLU A 54 -8.83 -17.41 -13.26
N ILE A 55 -7.96 -16.73 -13.99
CA ILE A 55 -8.30 -15.61 -14.85
C ILE A 55 -8.02 -16.00 -16.30
N PRO A 56 -9.02 -15.91 -17.19
CA PRO A 56 -8.82 -16.24 -18.60
C PRO A 56 -7.67 -15.43 -19.21
N GLU A 57 -6.84 -16.07 -20.04
CA GLU A 57 -5.62 -15.45 -20.65
C GLU A 57 -5.91 -14.15 -21.40
N LYS A 58 -7.07 -14.08 -22.10
CA LYS A 58 -7.53 -12.86 -22.78
C LYS A 58 -7.69 -11.65 -21.85
N ARG A 59 -7.75 -11.86 -20.53
CA ARG A 59 -7.84 -10.79 -19.51
C ARG A 59 -6.48 -10.46 -18.90
N ARG A 60 -5.44 -10.36 -19.71
CA ARG A 60 -4.04 -10.08 -19.26
C ARG A 60 -3.93 -8.91 -18.28
N SER A 61 -4.69 -7.83 -18.49
CA SER A 61 -4.69 -6.66 -17.60
C SER A 61 -5.21 -7.00 -16.18
N HIS A 62 -6.17 -7.92 -16.06
CA HIS A 62 -6.66 -8.41 -14.75
C HIS A 62 -5.60 -9.27 -14.05
N VAL A 63 -4.90 -10.12 -14.80
CA VAL A 63 -3.77 -10.91 -14.27
C VAL A 63 -2.70 -9.99 -13.70
N ILE A 64 -2.27 -8.96 -14.44
CA ILE A 64 -1.28 -7.99 -13.97
C ILE A 64 -1.79 -7.27 -12.72
N THR A 65 -3.05 -6.85 -12.69
CA THR A 65 -3.63 -6.16 -11.53
C THR A 65 -3.65 -7.06 -10.29
N ARG A 66 -4.08 -8.33 -10.44
CA ARG A 66 -4.06 -9.31 -9.34
C ARG A 66 -2.64 -9.51 -8.82
N ASP A 67 -1.69 -9.71 -9.69
CA ASP A 67 -0.32 -10.03 -9.34
C ASP A 67 0.40 -8.81 -8.69
N LEU A 68 0.12 -7.59 -9.15
CA LEU A 68 0.55 -6.36 -8.46
C LEU A 68 -0.06 -6.26 -7.06
N PHE A 69 -1.34 -6.62 -6.90
CA PHE A 69 -1.99 -6.63 -5.59
C PHE A 69 -1.39 -7.69 -4.66
N LEU A 70 -1.14 -8.92 -5.16
CA LEU A 70 -0.47 -9.97 -4.39
C LEU A 70 0.96 -9.55 -4.02
N PHE A 71 1.68 -8.91 -4.93
CA PHE A 71 2.99 -8.35 -4.61
C PHE A 71 2.92 -7.33 -3.47
N ALA A 72 1.89 -6.49 -3.43
CA ALA A 72 1.65 -5.60 -2.30
C ALA A 72 1.33 -6.36 -1.00
N CYS A 73 0.63 -7.51 -1.09
CA CYS A 73 0.39 -8.38 0.07
C CYS A 73 1.67 -9.02 0.61
N TYR A 74 2.66 -9.29 -0.25
CA TYR A 74 3.95 -9.90 0.15
C TYR A 74 5.03 -8.89 0.52
N THR A 75 4.88 -7.62 0.14
CA THR A 75 5.95 -6.60 0.32
C THR A 75 5.50 -5.35 1.06
N GLY A 76 4.20 -5.16 1.24
CA GLY A 76 3.64 -3.95 1.82
C GLY A 76 3.78 -2.69 0.97
N THR A 77 4.14 -2.81 -0.31
CA THR A 77 4.33 -1.66 -1.22
C THR A 77 3.01 -0.95 -1.53
N ALA A 78 3.02 0.38 -1.54
CA ALA A 78 1.89 1.14 -2.06
C ALA A 78 1.89 1.11 -3.60
N TYR A 79 0.74 1.37 -4.24
CA TYR A 79 0.62 1.32 -5.69
C TYR A 79 1.67 2.18 -6.41
N ALA A 80 1.80 3.45 -6.02
CA ALA A 80 2.74 4.36 -6.66
C ALA A 80 4.21 3.89 -6.53
N ASP A 81 4.53 3.16 -5.46
CA ASP A 81 5.85 2.58 -5.26
C ASP A 81 6.00 1.31 -6.12
N ALA A 82 5.04 0.37 -6.06
CA ALA A 82 5.08 -0.90 -6.77
C ALA A 82 5.25 -0.76 -8.28
N VAL A 83 4.53 0.19 -8.92
CA VAL A 83 4.63 0.42 -10.38
C VAL A 83 5.92 1.11 -10.81
N SER A 84 6.71 1.62 -9.86
CA SER A 84 7.98 2.32 -10.15
C SER A 84 9.23 1.56 -9.72
N ILE A 85 9.07 0.42 -9.07
CA ILE A 85 10.21 -0.42 -8.65
C ILE A 85 10.93 -0.96 -9.87
N THR A 86 12.26 -0.81 -9.86
CA THR A 86 13.18 -1.31 -10.87
C THR A 86 14.06 -2.42 -10.30
N ARG A 87 14.89 -3.04 -11.13
CA ARG A 87 15.86 -4.05 -10.66
C ARG A 87 16.91 -3.48 -9.72
N GLU A 88 17.24 -2.19 -9.84
CA GLU A 88 18.19 -1.50 -8.95
C GLU A 88 17.69 -1.42 -7.50
N ASN A 89 16.37 -1.60 -7.29
CA ASN A 89 15.80 -1.68 -5.97
C ASN A 89 16.03 -3.05 -5.29
N LEU A 90 16.54 -4.04 -6.03
CA LEU A 90 16.81 -5.38 -5.52
C LEU A 90 18.27 -5.50 -5.12
N PHE A 91 18.55 -6.04 -3.94
CA PHE A 91 19.91 -6.33 -3.50
C PHE A 91 19.95 -7.63 -2.68
N ARG A 92 21.09 -8.27 -2.67
CA ARG A 92 21.34 -9.45 -1.81
C ARG A 92 22.07 -9.02 -0.56
N ASP A 93 21.70 -9.60 0.58
CA ASP A 93 22.47 -9.48 1.81
C ASP A 93 23.65 -10.49 1.81
N ASP A 94 24.43 -10.46 2.89
CA ASP A 94 25.59 -11.33 3.07
C ASP A 94 25.22 -12.82 3.19
N GLU A 95 23.97 -13.10 3.54
CA GLU A 95 23.38 -14.45 3.62
C GLU A 95 22.82 -14.93 2.27
N GLY A 96 22.88 -14.10 1.22
CA GLY A 96 22.36 -14.40 -0.11
C GLY A 96 20.86 -14.18 -0.26
N SER A 97 20.14 -13.72 0.77
CA SER A 97 18.72 -13.41 0.70
C SER A 97 18.48 -12.18 -0.16
N LEU A 98 17.43 -12.22 -0.98
CA LEU A 98 17.08 -11.07 -1.82
C LEU A 98 16.12 -10.13 -1.09
N TRP A 99 16.44 -8.85 -1.14
CA TRP A 99 15.71 -7.77 -0.49
C TRP A 99 15.26 -6.73 -1.49
N LEU A 100 14.12 -6.11 -1.20
CA LEU A 100 13.61 -4.93 -1.86
C LEU A 100 13.92 -3.69 -1.02
N LYS A 101 14.61 -2.70 -1.61
CA LYS A 101 14.92 -1.42 -0.99
C LYS A 101 14.38 -0.28 -1.87
N TYR A 102 13.48 0.54 -1.34
CA TYR A 102 12.87 1.63 -2.10
C TYR A 102 12.54 2.82 -1.22
N ARG A 103 12.52 4.02 -1.82
CA ARG A 103 12.02 5.23 -1.15
C ARG A 103 10.55 5.41 -1.46
N ARG A 104 9.75 5.58 -0.42
CA ARG A 104 8.32 5.81 -0.55
C ARG A 104 8.05 7.17 -1.17
N LYS A 105 7.36 7.20 -2.32
CA LYS A 105 7.00 8.44 -3.04
C LYS A 105 6.23 9.45 -2.18
N LYS A 106 5.39 8.98 -1.26
CA LYS A 106 4.56 9.85 -0.42
C LYS A 106 5.31 10.50 0.76
N THR A 107 6.32 9.83 1.32
CA THR A 107 6.93 10.23 2.60
C THR A 107 8.45 10.29 2.55
N ASP A 108 9.05 9.96 1.42
CA ASP A 108 10.50 9.80 1.19
C ASP A 108 11.20 8.85 2.19
N TYR A 109 10.44 8.06 2.91
CA TYR A 109 10.97 7.11 3.88
C TYR A 109 11.53 5.86 3.20
N LEU A 110 12.66 5.34 3.69
CA LEU A 110 13.31 4.15 3.18
C LEU A 110 12.59 2.90 3.67
N GLY A 111 11.97 2.13 2.76
CA GLY A 111 11.43 0.81 3.02
C GLY A 111 12.47 -0.27 2.66
N ARG A 112 12.55 -1.31 3.49
CA ARG A 112 13.34 -2.52 3.24
C ARG A 112 12.52 -3.75 3.59
N VAL A 113 12.35 -4.64 2.64
CA VAL A 113 11.55 -5.86 2.81
C VAL A 113 12.33 -7.04 2.25
N LYS A 114 12.49 -8.10 3.05
CA LYS A 114 13.00 -9.39 2.56
C LYS A 114 11.96 -9.99 1.63
N LEU A 115 12.37 -10.38 0.44
CA LEU A 115 11.45 -10.94 -0.54
C LEU A 115 11.19 -12.42 -0.23
N LEU A 116 9.92 -12.74 -0.05
CA LEU A 116 9.43 -14.11 0.09
C LEU A 116 9.46 -14.83 -1.26
N PRO A 117 9.50 -16.18 -1.28
CA PRO A 117 9.49 -16.95 -2.52
C PRO A 117 8.36 -16.58 -3.47
N GLU A 118 7.17 -16.28 -2.94
CA GLU A 118 6.00 -15.88 -3.72
C GLU A 118 6.18 -14.51 -4.40
N ALA A 119 6.82 -13.57 -3.73
CA ALA A 119 7.14 -12.27 -4.32
C ALA A 119 8.22 -12.42 -5.41
N LEU A 120 9.20 -13.31 -5.21
CA LEU A 120 10.22 -13.63 -6.19
C LEU A 120 9.61 -14.29 -7.44
N ALA A 121 8.68 -15.22 -7.27
CA ALA A 121 7.96 -15.86 -8.37
C ALA A 121 7.18 -14.85 -9.23
N LEU A 122 6.57 -13.84 -8.58
CA LEU A 122 5.90 -12.75 -9.30
C LEU A 122 6.89 -11.87 -10.08
N ILE A 123 8.05 -11.55 -9.51
CA ILE A 123 9.09 -10.78 -10.20
C ILE A 123 9.60 -11.55 -11.42
N GLU A 124 9.87 -12.85 -11.27
CA GLU A 124 10.37 -13.69 -12.37
C GLU A 124 9.31 -13.88 -13.46
N LYS A 125 8.04 -14.06 -13.10
CA LYS A 125 6.94 -14.14 -14.05
C LYS A 125 6.87 -12.94 -15.01
N TYR A 126 7.21 -11.75 -14.54
CA TYR A 126 7.21 -10.51 -15.32
C TYR A 126 8.59 -10.07 -15.76
N ARG A 127 9.58 -10.95 -15.71
CA ARG A 127 10.93 -10.64 -16.16
C ARG A 127 10.93 -10.23 -17.62
N ASP A 128 11.48 -9.07 -17.89
CA ASP A 128 11.60 -8.49 -19.22
C ASP A 128 12.80 -7.55 -19.23
N ASP A 129 13.85 -7.95 -19.94
CA ASP A 129 15.14 -7.24 -19.95
C ASP A 129 15.07 -5.94 -20.76
N THR A 130 14.02 -5.72 -21.54
CA THR A 130 13.79 -4.49 -22.28
C THR A 130 13.08 -3.41 -21.45
N ARG A 131 12.50 -3.80 -20.31
CA ARG A 131 11.75 -2.91 -19.41
C ARG A 131 12.57 -2.59 -18.16
N THR A 132 12.55 -1.33 -17.73
CA THR A 132 13.23 -0.88 -16.50
C THR A 132 12.47 -1.29 -15.25
N THR A 133 11.12 -1.24 -15.26
CA THR A 133 10.28 -1.58 -14.10
C THR A 133 10.10 -3.09 -13.96
N LEU A 134 9.93 -3.58 -12.72
CA LEU A 134 9.71 -5.01 -12.45
C LEU A 134 8.39 -5.52 -13.05
N PHE A 135 7.34 -4.71 -13.02
CA PHE A 135 6.02 -5.06 -13.54
C PHE A 135 5.67 -4.26 -14.79
N PRO A 136 4.81 -4.80 -15.67
CA PRO A 136 4.26 -4.05 -16.79
C PRO A 136 3.56 -2.78 -16.30
N PRO A 137 3.62 -1.67 -17.06
CA PRO A 137 2.94 -0.44 -16.68
C PRO A 137 1.44 -0.66 -16.59
N GLN A 138 0.84 -0.12 -15.56
CA GLN A 138 -0.60 -0.14 -15.34
C GLN A 138 -1.04 1.20 -14.78
N ASP A 139 -1.98 1.87 -15.42
CA ASP A 139 -2.53 3.11 -14.91
C ASP A 139 -3.51 2.85 -13.74
N TYR A 140 -3.71 3.87 -12.89
CA TYR A 140 -4.51 3.74 -11.68
C TYR A 140 -6.01 3.57 -11.97
N HIS A 141 -6.53 4.10 -13.06
CA HIS A 141 -7.94 3.96 -13.43
C HIS A 141 -8.25 2.52 -13.85
N THR A 142 -7.42 1.97 -14.73
CA THR A 142 -7.47 0.56 -15.15
C THR A 142 -7.33 -0.37 -13.95
N LEU A 143 -6.35 -0.13 -13.06
CA LEU A 143 -6.18 -0.91 -11.86
C LEU A 143 -7.45 -0.92 -11.00
N ARG A 144 -8.07 0.25 -10.74
CA ARG A 144 -9.30 0.33 -9.95
C ARG A 144 -10.47 -0.41 -10.60
N ALA A 145 -10.62 -0.31 -11.92
CA ALA A 145 -11.67 -1.04 -12.64
C ALA A 145 -11.47 -2.55 -12.54
N ASN A 146 -10.22 -3.00 -12.76
CA ASN A 146 -9.87 -4.41 -12.65
C ASN A 146 -10.04 -4.95 -11.22
N MET A 147 -9.70 -4.17 -10.18
CA MET A 147 -9.92 -4.56 -8.78
C MET A 147 -11.41 -4.84 -8.48
N LYS A 148 -12.33 -4.01 -9.02
CA LYS A 148 -13.78 -4.27 -8.91
C LYS A 148 -14.19 -5.57 -9.61
N SER A 149 -13.64 -5.81 -10.79
CA SER A 149 -13.89 -7.04 -11.55
C SER A 149 -13.32 -8.28 -10.83
N LEU A 150 -12.09 -8.21 -10.32
CA LEU A 150 -11.45 -9.28 -9.55
C LEU A 150 -12.23 -9.61 -8.27
N ARG A 151 -12.76 -8.59 -7.59
CA ARG A 151 -13.66 -8.78 -6.46
C ARG A 151 -14.84 -9.68 -6.81
N LEU A 152 -15.52 -9.37 -7.92
CA LEU A 152 -16.69 -10.15 -8.37
C LEU A 152 -16.29 -11.56 -8.81
N MET A 153 -15.19 -11.70 -9.55
CA MET A 153 -14.69 -12.98 -10.02
C MET A 153 -14.30 -13.90 -8.86
N ALA A 154 -13.71 -13.35 -7.80
CA ALA A 154 -13.32 -14.09 -6.59
C ALA A 154 -14.47 -14.27 -5.57
N GLY A 155 -15.67 -13.74 -5.85
CA GLY A 155 -16.83 -13.85 -4.95
C GLY A 155 -16.65 -13.13 -3.62
N LEU A 156 -15.88 -12.03 -3.57
CA LEU A 156 -15.63 -11.31 -2.33
C LEU A 156 -16.78 -10.36 -1.98
N SER A 157 -17.27 -10.45 -0.75
CA SER A 157 -18.34 -9.57 -0.24
C SER A 157 -17.86 -8.14 0.04
N GLN A 158 -16.60 -7.98 0.51
CA GLN A 158 -16.01 -6.68 0.82
C GLN A 158 -15.43 -6.00 -0.43
N ASP A 159 -15.37 -4.66 -0.40
CA ASP A 159 -14.70 -3.93 -1.47
C ASP A 159 -13.21 -4.28 -1.51
N LEU A 160 -12.69 -4.43 -2.73
CA LEU A 160 -11.27 -4.71 -2.95
C LEU A 160 -10.58 -3.43 -3.47
N VAL A 161 -9.64 -2.91 -2.69
CA VAL A 161 -8.83 -1.75 -3.05
C VAL A 161 -7.35 -2.06 -2.86
N TYR A 162 -6.50 -1.48 -3.70
CA TYR A 162 -5.06 -1.81 -3.71
C TYR A 162 -4.38 -1.68 -2.34
N HIS A 163 -4.76 -0.65 -1.58
CA HIS A 163 -4.16 -0.39 -0.27
C HIS A 163 -4.41 -1.50 0.76
N MET A 164 -5.44 -2.33 0.54
CA MET A 164 -5.68 -3.53 1.37
C MET A 164 -4.54 -4.53 1.29
N GLY A 165 -3.83 -4.63 0.15
CA GLY A 165 -2.63 -5.47 0.03
C GLY A 165 -1.58 -5.11 1.08
N ARG A 166 -1.32 -3.82 1.28
CA ARG A 166 -0.40 -3.35 2.30
C ARG A 166 -0.92 -3.62 3.74
N HIS A 167 -2.23 -3.53 3.96
CA HIS A 167 -2.82 -3.91 5.24
C HIS A 167 -2.70 -5.42 5.49
N SER A 168 -2.93 -6.23 4.45
CA SER A 168 -2.79 -7.70 4.51
C SER A 168 -1.33 -8.11 4.74
N PHE A 169 -0.35 -7.42 4.16
CA PHE A 169 1.07 -7.63 4.51
C PHE A 169 1.28 -7.47 6.01
N ALA A 170 0.80 -6.38 6.58
CA ALA A 170 1.01 -6.08 8.00
C ALA A 170 0.30 -7.07 8.95
N SER A 171 -0.83 -7.64 8.55
CA SER A 171 -1.59 -8.58 9.38
C SER A 171 -1.26 -10.05 9.06
N LEU A 172 -1.55 -10.50 7.84
CA LEU A 172 -1.48 -11.92 7.46
C LEU A 172 -0.05 -12.43 7.26
N VAL A 173 0.83 -11.58 6.70
CA VAL A 173 2.17 -12.01 6.27
C VAL A 173 3.23 -11.73 7.34
N THR A 174 2.95 -10.83 8.27
CA THR A 174 3.95 -10.46 9.28
C THR A 174 3.46 -10.66 10.72
N LEU A 175 2.35 -10.04 11.14
CA LEU A 175 1.91 -10.16 12.54
C LEU A 175 1.48 -11.58 12.90
N GLU A 176 0.72 -12.26 12.03
CA GLU A 176 0.32 -13.66 12.26
C GLU A 176 1.52 -14.61 12.31
N GLU A 177 2.61 -14.28 11.61
CA GLU A 177 3.87 -15.03 11.62
C GLU A 177 4.82 -14.58 12.76
N GLY A 178 4.35 -13.77 13.72
CA GLY A 178 5.09 -13.38 14.91
C GLY A 178 6.18 -12.33 14.68
N VAL A 179 6.19 -11.62 13.54
CA VAL A 179 7.15 -10.54 13.30
C VAL A 179 6.87 -9.35 14.22
N PRO A 180 7.87 -8.85 14.99
CA PRO A 180 7.67 -7.71 15.88
C PRO A 180 7.16 -6.47 15.16
N ILE A 181 6.24 -5.74 15.78
CA ILE A 181 5.57 -4.58 15.19
C ILE A 181 6.55 -3.46 14.81
N GLU A 182 7.65 -3.32 15.54
CA GLU A 182 8.74 -2.39 15.24
C GLU A 182 9.41 -2.74 13.91
N THR A 183 9.63 -4.02 13.66
CA THR A 183 10.19 -4.53 12.40
C THR A 183 9.22 -4.26 11.25
N ILE A 184 7.93 -4.55 11.44
CA ILE A 184 6.89 -4.26 10.45
C ILE A 184 6.83 -2.77 10.14
N SER A 185 6.93 -1.91 11.17
CA SER A 185 6.94 -0.46 11.00
C SER A 185 8.10 0.01 10.11
N LYS A 186 9.29 -0.55 10.30
CA LYS A 186 10.47 -0.30 9.47
C LYS A 186 10.29 -0.83 8.05
N MET A 187 9.79 -2.06 7.88
CA MET A 187 9.50 -2.65 6.56
C MET A 187 8.53 -1.77 5.77
N LEU A 188 7.48 -1.30 6.43
CA LEU A 188 6.49 -0.43 5.81
C LEU A 188 6.98 1.02 5.61
N GLY A 189 8.14 1.39 6.14
CA GLY A 189 8.63 2.77 6.08
C GLY A 189 7.69 3.75 6.77
N HIS A 190 7.17 3.41 7.96
CA HIS A 190 6.39 4.31 8.78
C HIS A 190 7.32 5.15 9.66
N SER A 191 7.16 6.47 9.62
CA SER A 191 7.87 7.40 10.50
C SER A 191 7.35 7.37 11.95
N ASN A 192 6.15 6.83 12.16
CA ASN A 192 5.52 6.72 13.48
C ASN A 192 4.89 5.34 13.65
N ILE A 193 5.33 4.60 14.67
CA ILE A 193 4.87 3.25 14.99
C ILE A 193 3.35 3.18 15.25
N LYS A 194 2.73 4.28 15.73
CA LYS A 194 1.28 4.36 15.89
C LYS A 194 0.51 4.04 14.61
N THR A 195 1.11 4.31 13.45
CA THR A 195 0.52 3.97 12.15
C THR A 195 0.51 2.45 11.93
N THR A 196 1.43 1.71 12.54
CA THR A 196 1.51 0.24 12.46
C THR A 196 0.66 -0.42 13.55
N GLN A 197 0.56 0.18 14.72
CA GLN A 197 -0.25 -0.35 15.85
C GLN A 197 -1.74 -0.53 15.52
N VAL A 198 -2.22 0.14 14.48
CA VAL A 198 -3.60 -0.03 13.98
C VAL A 198 -3.85 -1.45 13.47
N TYR A 199 -2.81 -2.16 13.01
CA TYR A 199 -2.89 -3.54 12.52
C TYR A 199 -2.88 -4.58 13.65
N ALA A 200 -2.30 -4.25 14.80
CA ALA A 200 -2.24 -5.13 15.96
C ALA A 200 -3.53 -5.14 16.81
N ARG A 201 -4.55 -4.38 16.39
CA ARG A 201 -5.85 -4.29 17.07
C ARG A 201 -6.91 -5.23 16.49
N VAL A 202 -6.46 -6.27 15.79
CA VAL A 202 -7.36 -7.30 15.23
C VAL A 202 -7.56 -8.41 16.24
#